data_e9c0ced9461c852adf4a8fd4c320ef54
#
_entry.id   e9c0ced9461c852adf4a8fd4c320ef54
#
_cell.length_a   1.000
_cell.length_b   1.000
_cell.length_c   1.000
_cell.angle_alpha   90.00
_cell.angle_beta   90.00
_cell.angle_gamma   90.00
#
_symmetry.space_group_name_H-M   'P 1'
#
loop_
_entity.id
_entity.type
_entity.pdbx_description
1 polymer ?
#
loop_
_entity_poly.entity_id
_entity_poly.type
_entity_poly.pdbx_seq_one_letter_code
_entity_poly.pdbx_strand_id
1 'polypeptide(L)'
;MSEQSIVTPEELNLLIEQTYKVENEFNELKTSYGSLQDTVEKVVEFLPNAIWILSEDNSVFLQNSQARDLWELLKLLEYKNEDYEIKFNSKSYLVKSSTYKDKVMLSATDITNQKRKENLATMGQMAAHLSHEIRNPIGSISLLSSTLKKRVIDKNIPIVEEIQKSVSRIERIIKATLMFSKGVDASKKIFMWSELQKELINATSYYGYTKEIKFIFPHQDFEINADKDLLEMMFSNFLTNAIDAIELDDEDDGKVEISYENDGSFHIFKVYDSGVEIDDPKELFEAFKSTKVKGNGLGLVLSRQIAEAHSGSVELLKDKQKIFEIKLAI
;
A
#
# COMPACT_ATOMS: atom_id res chain seq x y z
N MET A 1 -46.23 -76.07 20.43
CA MET A 1 -46.04 -76.22 19.00
C MET A 1 -45.92 -74.81 18.41
N SER A 2 -44.72 -74.40 18.10
CA SER A 2 -44.47 -73.08 17.49
C SER A 2 -44.71 -73.20 15.98
N GLU A 3 -45.73 -72.50 15.48
CA GLU A 3 -45.94 -72.33 14.07
C GLU A 3 -44.69 -71.64 13.48
N GLN A 4 -43.89 -72.40 12.76
CA GLN A 4 -42.90 -71.85 11.87
C GLN A 4 -43.66 -71.21 10.69
N SER A 5 -43.76 -69.89 10.64
CA SER A 5 -44.29 -69.20 9.48
C SER A 5 -43.30 -69.42 8.36
N ILE A 6 -43.68 -70.26 7.41
CA ILE A 6 -42.93 -70.52 6.18
C ILE A 6 -43.10 -69.28 5.29
N VAL A 7 -42.04 -68.52 5.07
CA VAL A 7 -42.03 -67.35 4.18
C VAL A 7 -42.31 -67.85 2.74
N THR A 8 -43.31 -67.29 2.12
CA THR A 8 -43.67 -67.65 0.74
C THR A 8 -42.64 -67.11 -0.25
N PRO A 9 -42.46 -67.74 -1.45
CA PRO A 9 -41.56 -67.25 -2.47
C PRO A 9 -41.88 -65.80 -2.91
N GLU A 10 -43.12 -65.36 -2.85
CA GLU A 10 -43.54 -63.99 -3.20
C GLU A 10 -43.10 -63.02 -2.11
N GLU A 11 -43.24 -63.34 -0.85
CA GLU A 11 -42.74 -62.54 0.26
C GLU A 11 -41.23 -62.42 0.28
N LEU A 12 -40.50 -63.49 -0.09
CA LEU A 12 -39.04 -63.48 -0.25
C LEU A 12 -38.60 -62.55 -1.37
N ASN A 13 -39.27 -62.62 -2.54
CA ASN A 13 -38.98 -61.75 -3.67
C ASN A 13 -39.24 -60.27 -3.34
N LEU A 14 -40.33 -59.98 -2.66
CA LEU A 14 -40.65 -58.61 -2.20
C LEU A 14 -39.57 -58.09 -1.24
N LEU A 15 -39.10 -58.93 -0.32
CA LEU A 15 -38.08 -58.60 0.63
C LEU A 15 -36.72 -58.32 -0.07
N ILE A 16 -36.39 -59.14 -1.07
CA ILE A 16 -35.21 -58.94 -1.90
C ILE A 16 -35.31 -57.62 -2.65
N GLU A 17 -36.42 -57.30 -3.29
CA GLU A 17 -36.63 -56.05 -4.03
C GLU A 17 -36.53 -54.81 -3.10
N GLN A 18 -37.13 -54.89 -1.92
CA GLN A 18 -37.00 -53.84 -0.91
C GLN A 18 -35.55 -53.66 -0.43
N THR A 19 -34.82 -54.79 -0.24
CA THR A 19 -33.42 -54.75 0.16
C THR A 19 -32.55 -54.06 -0.89
N TYR A 20 -32.73 -54.40 -2.19
CA TYR A 20 -32.05 -53.76 -3.28
C TYR A 20 -32.36 -52.25 -3.38
N LYS A 21 -33.62 -51.87 -3.15
CA LYS A 21 -34.04 -50.47 -3.13
C LYS A 21 -33.33 -49.71 -2.03
N VAL A 22 -33.34 -50.25 -0.80
CA VAL A 22 -32.67 -49.62 0.36
C VAL A 22 -31.14 -49.52 0.12
N GLU A 23 -30.55 -50.56 -0.43
CA GLU A 23 -29.13 -50.58 -0.76
C GLU A 23 -28.77 -49.50 -1.79
N ASN A 24 -29.58 -49.34 -2.83
CA ASN A 24 -29.39 -48.30 -3.83
C ASN A 24 -29.55 -46.90 -3.22
N GLU A 25 -30.60 -46.65 -2.45
CA GLU A 25 -30.82 -45.38 -1.75
C GLU A 25 -29.66 -45.05 -0.78
N PHE A 26 -29.15 -46.05 -0.07
CA PHE A 26 -27.99 -45.90 0.80
C PHE A 26 -26.72 -45.54 0.03
N ASN A 27 -26.46 -46.17 -1.12
CA ASN A 27 -25.30 -45.87 -1.95
C ASN A 27 -25.40 -44.49 -2.59
N GLU A 28 -26.58 -44.08 -3.03
CA GLU A 28 -26.83 -42.70 -3.52
C GLU A 28 -26.59 -41.65 -2.43
N LEU A 29 -27.12 -41.89 -1.23
CA LEU A 29 -26.94 -41.02 -0.09
C LEU A 29 -25.45 -40.92 0.31
N LYS A 30 -24.74 -42.05 0.34
CA LYS A 30 -23.33 -42.12 0.66
C LYS A 30 -22.49 -41.32 -0.37
N THR A 31 -22.81 -41.44 -1.65
CA THR A 31 -22.14 -40.70 -2.73
C THR A 31 -22.42 -39.21 -2.63
N SER A 32 -23.69 -38.84 -2.39
CA SER A 32 -24.10 -37.44 -2.20
C SER A 32 -23.42 -36.82 -0.97
N TYR A 33 -23.36 -37.56 0.14
CA TYR A 33 -22.67 -37.12 1.35
C TYR A 33 -21.17 -36.89 1.11
N GLY A 34 -20.49 -37.81 0.43
CA GLY A 34 -19.08 -37.66 0.05
C GLY A 34 -18.83 -36.42 -0.81
N SER A 35 -19.69 -36.23 -1.84
CA SER A 35 -19.61 -35.06 -2.71
C SER A 35 -19.82 -33.73 -1.95
N LEU A 36 -20.76 -33.70 -0.99
CA LEU A 36 -21.00 -32.55 -0.14
C LEU A 36 -19.79 -32.26 0.76
N GLN A 37 -19.22 -33.29 1.36
CA GLN A 37 -18.02 -33.16 2.20
C GLN A 37 -16.85 -32.56 1.41
N ASP A 38 -16.54 -33.12 0.24
CA ASP A 38 -15.50 -32.63 -0.67
C ASP A 38 -15.75 -31.15 -1.06
N THR A 39 -17.00 -30.81 -1.31
CA THR A 39 -17.37 -29.44 -1.67
C THR A 39 -17.12 -28.47 -0.51
N VAL A 40 -17.54 -28.85 0.70
CA VAL A 40 -17.34 -28.02 1.92
C VAL A 40 -15.84 -27.83 2.21
N GLU A 41 -15.04 -28.90 2.12
CA GLU A 41 -13.59 -28.83 2.32
C GLU A 41 -12.94 -27.86 1.30
N LYS A 42 -13.31 -27.95 0.03
CA LYS A 42 -12.82 -27.03 -0.99
C LYS A 42 -13.24 -25.58 -0.73
N VAL A 43 -14.49 -25.33 -0.36
CA VAL A 43 -14.96 -23.98 -0.03
C VAL A 43 -14.16 -23.39 1.13
N VAL A 44 -13.93 -24.16 2.19
CA VAL A 44 -13.16 -23.72 3.35
C VAL A 44 -11.70 -23.44 2.96
N GLU A 45 -11.11 -24.28 2.08
CA GLU A 45 -9.73 -24.09 1.62
C GLU A 45 -9.56 -22.81 0.77
N PHE A 46 -10.59 -22.40 0.00
CA PHE A 46 -10.53 -21.19 -0.82
C PHE A 46 -10.82 -19.88 -0.04
N LEU A 47 -11.24 -19.97 1.21
CA LEU A 47 -11.51 -18.75 1.99
C LEU A 47 -10.19 -18.00 2.29
N PRO A 48 -10.19 -16.65 2.15
CA PRO A 48 -8.98 -15.84 2.35
C PRO A 48 -8.59 -15.69 3.82
N ASN A 49 -9.46 -16.10 4.74
CA ASN A 49 -9.25 -16.02 6.19
C ASN A 49 -8.64 -17.32 6.70
N ALA A 50 -7.82 -17.25 7.72
CA ALA A 50 -7.44 -18.44 8.46
C ALA A 50 -8.65 -18.97 9.25
N ILE A 51 -8.97 -20.27 9.09
CA ILE A 51 -10.12 -20.90 9.75
C ILE A 51 -9.65 -22.16 10.47
N TRP A 52 -9.99 -22.25 11.75
CA TRP A 52 -9.81 -23.44 12.60
C TRP A 52 -11.15 -23.87 13.15
N ILE A 53 -11.43 -25.17 13.12
CA ILE A 53 -12.52 -25.81 13.82
C ILE A 53 -11.87 -26.74 14.84
N LEU A 54 -12.12 -26.49 16.11
CA LEU A 54 -11.56 -27.25 17.23
C LEU A 54 -12.62 -28.17 17.81
N SER A 55 -12.23 -29.35 18.24
CA SER A 55 -13.05 -30.28 19.04
C SER A 55 -13.07 -29.84 20.51
N GLU A 56 -13.90 -30.46 21.34
CA GLU A 56 -14.00 -30.18 22.80
C GLU A 56 -12.67 -30.31 23.55
N ASP A 57 -11.77 -31.18 23.07
CA ASP A 57 -10.45 -31.39 23.61
C ASP A 57 -9.41 -30.38 23.09
N ASN A 58 -9.85 -29.33 22.39
CA ASN A 58 -9.02 -28.34 21.71
C ASN A 58 -8.14 -28.90 20.58
N SER A 59 -8.34 -30.14 20.14
CA SER A 59 -7.67 -30.66 18.96
C SER A 59 -8.22 -30.02 17.69
N VAL A 60 -7.38 -29.81 16.68
CA VAL A 60 -7.80 -29.24 15.40
C VAL A 60 -8.56 -30.31 14.60
N PHE A 61 -9.88 -30.12 14.46
CA PHE A 61 -10.74 -30.96 13.64
C PHE A 61 -10.61 -30.65 12.14
N LEU A 62 -10.60 -29.36 11.78
CA LEU A 62 -10.45 -28.89 10.42
C LEU A 62 -9.73 -27.54 10.40
N GLN A 63 -8.88 -27.34 9.39
CA GLN A 63 -8.22 -26.07 9.13
C GLN A 63 -7.90 -25.92 7.65
N ASN A 64 -7.90 -24.69 7.14
CA ASN A 64 -7.47 -24.39 5.77
C ASN A 64 -5.98 -24.09 5.68
N SER A 65 -5.45 -23.87 4.46
CA SER A 65 -4.03 -23.53 4.23
C SER A 65 -3.61 -22.27 4.97
N GLN A 66 -4.42 -21.22 4.94
CA GLN A 66 -4.14 -19.96 5.65
C GLN A 66 -3.97 -20.17 7.18
N ALA A 67 -4.78 -21.07 7.74
CA ALA A 67 -4.70 -21.42 9.16
C ALA A 67 -3.44 -22.24 9.48
N ARG A 68 -3.01 -23.11 8.57
CA ARG A 68 -1.75 -23.86 8.73
C ARG A 68 -0.54 -22.94 8.79
N ASP A 69 -0.49 -21.92 7.95
CA ASP A 69 0.58 -20.92 7.91
C ASP A 69 0.62 -20.04 9.17
N LEU A 70 -0.53 -19.90 9.84
CA LEU A 70 -0.69 -19.10 11.06
C LEU A 70 -0.84 -19.94 12.34
N TRP A 71 -0.28 -21.14 12.35
CA TRP A 71 -0.44 -22.06 13.48
C TRP A 71 0.09 -21.50 14.83
N GLU A 72 1.12 -20.63 14.80
CA GLU A 72 1.63 -19.96 16.00
C GLU A 72 0.63 -18.93 16.55
N LEU A 73 -0.13 -18.29 15.66
CA LEU A 73 -1.21 -17.38 16.05
C LEU A 73 -2.29 -18.13 16.82
N LEU A 74 -2.66 -19.36 16.41
CA LEU A 74 -3.67 -20.16 17.09
C LEU A 74 -3.38 -20.34 18.59
N LYS A 75 -2.11 -20.47 18.98
CA LYS A 75 -1.69 -20.60 20.38
C LYS A 75 -1.98 -19.37 21.25
N LEU A 76 -2.11 -18.21 20.58
CA LEU A 76 -2.35 -16.92 21.24
C LEU A 76 -3.83 -16.54 21.21
N LEU A 77 -4.66 -17.29 20.46
CA LEU A 77 -6.09 -17.01 20.36
C LEU A 77 -6.83 -17.46 21.61
N GLU A 78 -7.65 -16.57 22.11
CA GLU A 78 -8.57 -16.85 23.20
C GLU A 78 -9.98 -17.00 22.66
N TYR A 79 -10.73 -17.98 23.15
CA TYR A 79 -12.14 -18.07 22.88
C TYR A 79 -12.89 -16.96 23.63
N LYS A 80 -13.50 -16.03 22.87
CA LYS A 80 -14.32 -14.93 23.40
C LYS A 80 -15.62 -14.89 22.64
N ASN A 81 -16.73 -14.59 23.34
CA ASN A 81 -18.02 -14.41 22.67
C ASN A 81 -18.13 -13.13 21.83
N GLU A 82 -17.08 -12.33 21.78
CA GLU A 82 -17.01 -11.06 21.05
C GLU A 82 -15.84 -11.09 20.07
N ASP A 83 -16.00 -10.40 18.94
CA ASP A 83 -14.93 -10.18 17.99
C ASP A 83 -13.83 -9.35 18.64
N TYR A 84 -12.57 -9.72 18.46
CA TYR A 84 -11.44 -8.97 18.99
C TYR A 84 -10.28 -8.91 18.02
N GLU A 85 -9.39 -7.93 18.26
CA GLU A 85 -8.22 -7.73 17.45
C GLU A 85 -6.96 -8.19 18.16
N ILE A 86 -6.05 -8.80 17.41
CA ILE A 86 -4.74 -9.21 17.89
C ILE A 86 -3.65 -8.78 16.91
N LYS A 87 -2.49 -8.39 17.45
CA LYS A 87 -1.29 -8.13 16.63
C LYS A 87 -0.37 -9.34 16.70
N PHE A 88 0.03 -9.81 15.52
CA PHE A 88 0.96 -10.93 15.39
C PHE A 88 1.87 -10.69 14.16
N ASN A 89 3.19 -10.82 14.33
CA ASN A 89 4.21 -10.64 13.29
C ASN A 89 4.02 -9.34 12.47
N SER A 90 3.85 -8.19 13.16
CA SER A 90 3.62 -6.86 12.57
C SER A 90 2.33 -6.72 11.75
N LYS A 91 1.43 -7.70 11.78
CA LYS A 91 0.10 -7.69 11.18
C LYS A 91 -0.98 -7.58 12.24
N SER A 92 -2.13 -7.04 11.84
CA SER A 92 -3.34 -6.96 12.67
C SER A 92 -4.37 -7.94 12.16
N TYR A 93 -4.90 -8.76 13.05
CA TYR A 93 -5.93 -9.76 12.74
C TYR A 93 -7.21 -9.48 13.50
N LEU A 94 -8.35 -9.54 12.82
CA LEU A 94 -9.67 -9.59 13.45
C LEU A 94 -10.01 -11.05 13.70
N VAL A 95 -10.16 -11.41 14.96
CA VAL A 95 -10.50 -12.77 15.39
C VAL A 95 -11.97 -12.83 15.71
N LYS A 96 -12.65 -13.79 15.09
CA LYS A 96 -14.04 -14.14 15.39
C LYS A 96 -14.10 -15.57 15.90
N SER A 97 -14.94 -15.79 16.89
CA SER A 97 -15.17 -17.12 17.41
C SER A 97 -16.66 -17.41 17.54
N SER A 98 -17.04 -18.65 17.29
CA SER A 98 -18.39 -19.14 17.49
C SER A 98 -18.38 -20.60 17.91
N THR A 99 -19.40 -21.02 18.64
CA THR A 99 -19.59 -22.43 19.05
C THR A 99 -20.75 -23.01 18.30
N TYR A 100 -20.58 -24.20 17.78
CA TYR A 100 -21.67 -24.98 17.21
C TYR A 100 -21.60 -26.44 17.72
N LYS A 101 -22.59 -26.88 18.47
CA LYS A 101 -22.61 -28.16 19.21
C LYS A 101 -21.36 -28.24 20.10
N ASP A 102 -20.54 -29.26 19.88
CA ASP A 102 -19.31 -29.61 20.59
C ASP A 102 -18.04 -29.02 19.95
N LYS A 103 -18.17 -28.10 18.97
CA LYS A 103 -17.05 -27.55 18.23
C LYS A 103 -16.95 -26.05 18.39
N VAL A 104 -15.71 -25.56 18.49
CA VAL A 104 -15.36 -24.14 18.48
C VAL A 104 -14.80 -23.78 17.09
N MET A 105 -15.40 -22.80 16.44
CA MET A 105 -14.92 -22.26 15.19
C MET A 105 -14.19 -20.94 15.47
N LEU A 106 -12.96 -20.83 15.01
CA LEU A 106 -12.15 -19.63 15.06
C LEU A 106 -11.83 -19.18 13.63
N SER A 107 -11.92 -17.88 13.39
CA SER A 107 -11.42 -17.30 12.14
C SER A 107 -10.55 -16.08 12.45
N ALA A 108 -9.43 -15.94 11.71
CA ALA A 108 -8.58 -14.78 11.77
C ALA A 108 -8.45 -14.16 10.39
N THR A 109 -8.90 -12.91 10.28
CA THR A 109 -8.85 -12.11 9.05
C THR A 109 -7.73 -11.07 9.15
N ASP A 110 -6.81 -11.04 8.20
CA ASP A 110 -5.79 -10.00 8.13
C ASP A 110 -6.43 -8.65 7.78
N ILE A 111 -6.53 -7.76 8.77
CA ILE A 111 -7.09 -6.40 8.65
C ILE A 111 -5.99 -5.32 8.61
N THR A 112 -4.75 -5.69 8.38
CA THR A 112 -3.60 -4.76 8.43
C THR A 112 -3.80 -3.60 7.46
N ASN A 113 -4.19 -3.88 6.22
CA ASN A 113 -4.42 -2.85 5.20
C ASN A 113 -5.65 -2.00 5.50
N GLN A 114 -6.72 -2.59 6.05
CA GLN A 114 -7.90 -1.85 6.48
C GLN A 114 -7.55 -0.88 7.61
N LYS A 115 -6.83 -1.35 8.63
CA LYS A 115 -6.35 -0.52 9.74
C LYS A 115 -5.41 0.58 9.29
N ARG A 116 -4.52 0.30 8.34
CA ARG A 116 -3.68 1.33 7.74
C ARG A 116 -4.54 2.42 7.08
N LYS A 117 -5.54 2.04 6.29
CA LYS A 117 -6.45 3.00 5.62
C LYS A 117 -7.25 3.81 6.64
N GLU A 118 -7.80 3.19 7.69
CA GLU A 118 -8.56 3.86 8.75
C GLU A 118 -7.68 4.85 9.54
N ASN A 119 -6.47 4.44 9.91
CA ASN A 119 -5.51 5.32 10.58
C ASN A 119 -5.11 6.50 9.68
N LEU A 120 -4.93 6.26 8.38
CA LEU A 120 -4.62 7.29 7.40
C LEU A 120 -5.78 8.27 7.22
N ALA A 121 -7.02 7.78 7.15
CA ALA A 121 -8.21 8.63 7.08
C ALA A 121 -8.36 9.50 8.35
N THR A 122 -8.12 8.92 9.53
CA THR A 122 -8.15 9.63 10.82
C THR A 122 -7.03 10.68 10.91
N MET A 123 -5.81 10.29 10.53
CA MET A 123 -4.68 11.24 10.44
C MET A 123 -4.99 12.37 9.47
N GLY A 124 -5.72 12.10 8.41
CA GLY A 124 -6.13 13.08 7.45
C GLY A 124 -7.15 14.07 7.92
N GLN A 125 -8.13 13.64 8.62
CA GLN A 125 -9.08 14.56 9.26
C GLN A 125 -8.37 15.45 10.27
N MET A 126 -7.48 14.87 11.10
CA MET A 126 -6.65 15.62 12.04
C MET A 126 -5.68 16.57 11.31
N ALA A 127 -4.99 16.09 10.26
CA ALA A 127 -4.08 16.93 9.48
C ALA A 127 -4.81 18.07 8.77
N ALA A 128 -6.04 17.88 8.31
CA ALA A 128 -6.84 18.97 7.74
C ALA A 128 -7.15 20.07 8.74
N HIS A 129 -7.49 19.70 9.97
CA HIS A 129 -7.74 20.65 11.05
C HIS A 129 -6.44 21.34 11.51
N LEU A 130 -5.41 20.56 11.82
CA LEU A 130 -4.12 21.04 12.24
C LEU A 130 -3.40 21.88 11.17
N SER A 131 -3.63 21.61 9.88
CA SER A 131 -2.95 22.36 8.80
C SER A 131 -3.32 23.83 8.75
N HIS A 132 -4.54 24.18 9.05
CA HIS A 132 -4.93 25.59 9.19
C HIS A 132 -4.27 26.24 10.41
N GLU A 133 -4.22 25.52 11.52
CA GLU A 133 -3.62 26.02 12.76
C GLU A 133 -2.08 26.08 12.71
N ILE A 134 -1.44 25.16 11.97
CA ILE A 134 0.02 25.16 11.79
C ILE A 134 0.45 26.11 10.67
N ARG A 135 -0.35 26.28 9.61
CA ARG A 135 -0.02 27.19 8.49
C ARG A 135 0.09 28.63 8.95
N ASN A 136 -0.73 29.06 9.92
CA ASN A 136 -0.71 30.43 10.45
C ASN A 136 0.63 30.78 11.12
N PRO A 137 1.14 30.06 12.14
CA PRO A 137 2.45 30.32 12.72
C PRO A 137 3.60 30.17 11.72
N ILE A 138 3.53 29.21 10.83
CA ILE A 138 4.54 29.01 9.79
C ILE A 138 4.57 30.19 8.82
N GLY A 139 3.42 30.66 8.34
CA GLY A 139 3.32 31.87 7.52
C GLY A 139 3.90 33.10 8.22
N SER A 140 3.66 33.24 9.52
CA SER A 140 4.25 34.30 10.33
C SER A 140 5.77 34.20 10.41
N ILE A 141 6.33 32.98 10.62
CA ILE A 141 7.77 32.75 10.65
C ILE A 141 8.38 33.02 9.27
N SER A 142 7.73 32.63 8.19
CA SER A 142 8.16 32.87 6.81
C SER A 142 8.24 34.38 6.52
N LEU A 143 7.22 35.15 6.93
CA LEU A 143 7.19 36.60 6.77
C LEU A 143 8.28 37.28 7.59
N LEU A 144 8.43 36.89 8.86
CA LEU A 144 9.45 37.45 9.76
C LEU A 144 10.86 37.12 9.26
N SER A 145 11.13 35.92 8.81
CA SER A 145 12.42 35.53 8.25
C SER A 145 12.75 36.31 6.96
N SER A 146 11.76 36.50 6.09
CA SER A 146 11.91 37.32 4.87
C SER A 146 12.18 38.77 5.17
N THR A 147 11.55 39.32 6.22
CA THR A 147 11.80 40.68 6.70
C THR A 147 13.18 40.80 7.33
N LEU A 148 13.58 39.77 8.08
CA LEU A 148 14.89 39.70 8.73
C LEU A 148 16.02 39.65 7.67
N LYS A 149 15.86 38.83 6.63
CA LYS A 149 16.83 38.70 5.52
C LYS A 149 17.19 40.06 4.91
N LYS A 150 16.24 40.99 4.81
CA LYS A 150 16.46 42.34 4.27
C LYS A 150 17.18 43.30 5.24
N ARG A 151 17.34 42.92 6.51
CA ARG A 151 17.85 43.82 7.59
C ARG A 151 19.08 43.27 8.30
N VAL A 152 19.44 42.00 8.09
CA VAL A 152 20.62 41.42 8.74
C VAL A 152 21.88 41.74 7.95
N ILE A 153 23.01 41.72 8.66
CA ILE A 153 24.34 41.86 8.11
C ILE A 153 24.66 40.58 7.31
N ASP A 154 25.38 40.72 6.21
CA ASP A 154 25.73 39.64 5.27
C ASP A 154 26.22 38.33 5.94
N LYS A 155 26.99 38.45 7.02
CA LYS A 155 27.45 37.31 7.84
C LYS A 155 26.31 36.43 8.38
N ASN A 156 25.13 36.98 8.61
CA ASN A 156 23.99 36.29 9.21
C ASN A 156 22.96 35.84 8.15
N ILE A 157 23.11 36.19 6.89
CA ILE A 157 22.23 35.80 5.79
C ILE A 157 22.10 34.26 5.73
N PRO A 158 23.18 33.44 5.83
CA PRO A 158 23.07 31.98 5.77
C PRO A 158 22.15 31.40 6.87
N ILE A 159 22.14 32.02 8.07
CA ILE A 159 21.28 31.56 9.16
C ILE A 159 19.81 31.79 8.81
N VAL A 160 19.49 32.96 8.23
CA VAL A 160 18.12 33.27 7.81
C VAL A 160 17.66 32.37 6.66
N GLU A 161 18.55 32.05 5.75
CA GLU A 161 18.28 31.12 4.66
C GLU A 161 17.99 29.71 5.17
N GLU A 162 18.71 29.26 6.19
CA GLU A 162 18.46 27.95 6.80
C GLU A 162 17.09 27.91 7.53
N ILE A 163 16.70 29.03 8.18
CA ILE A 163 15.35 29.15 8.75
C ILE A 163 14.30 29.07 7.63
N GLN A 164 14.47 29.78 6.52
CA GLN A 164 13.54 29.74 5.40
C GLN A 164 13.44 28.34 4.79
N LYS A 165 14.56 27.63 4.60
CA LYS A 165 14.58 26.22 4.14
C LYS A 165 13.81 25.31 5.09
N SER A 166 13.99 25.48 6.40
CA SER A 166 13.27 24.70 7.42
C SER A 166 11.77 24.94 7.37
N VAL A 167 11.34 26.19 7.24
CA VAL A 167 9.93 26.58 7.10
C VAL A 167 9.31 25.95 5.85
N SER A 168 9.95 26.10 4.69
CA SER A 168 9.48 25.51 3.42
C SER A 168 9.41 23.98 3.49
N ARG A 169 10.32 23.36 4.24
CA ARG A 169 10.27 21.92 4.48
C ARG A 169 9.02 21.52 5.29
N ILE A 170 8.68 22.26 6.35
CA ILE A 170 7.49 21.97 7.15
C ILE A 170 6.22 22.16 6.30
N GLU A 171 6.14 23.23 5.49
CA GLU A 171 5.02 23.45 4.57
C GLU A 171 4.84 22.28 3.59
N ARG A 172 5.93 21.75 3.00
CA ARG A 172 5.89 20.57 2.12
C ARG A 172 5.38 19.33 2.85
N ILE A 173 5.83 19.08 4.08
CA ILE A 173 5.39 17.92 4.88
C ILE A 173 3.88 18.03 5.15
N ILE A 174 3.39 19.22 5.56
CA ILE A 174 1.97 19.44 5.81
C ILE A 174 1.15 19.22 4.52
N LYS A 175 1.59 19.80 3.39
CA LYS A 175 0.92 19.66 2.10
C LYS A 175 0.87 18.19 1.68
N ALA A 176 1.99 17.47 1.79
CA ALA A 176 2.07 16.05 1.45
C ALA A 176 1.16 15.19 2.34
N THR A 177 1.13 15.44 3.66
CA THR A 177 0.29 14.70 4.60
C THR A 177 -1.20 14.93 4.31
N LEU A 178 -1.60 16.17 4.01
CA LEU A 178 -2.97 16.51 3.63
C LEU A 178 -3.41 15.84 2.35
N MET A 179 -2.59 15.91 1.30
CA MET A 179 -2.90 15.31 0.00
C MET A 179 -2.97 13.80 0.11
N PHE A 180 -2.01 13.20 0.80
CA PHE A 180 -2.00 11.76 1.04
C PHE A 180 -3.28 11.29 1.75
N SER A 181 -3.79 12.07 2.66
CA SER A 181 -4.95 11.74 3.47
C SER A 181 -6.30 11.96 2.78
N LYS A 182 -6.44 13.07 2.03
CA LYS A 182 -7.70 13.40 1.31
C LYS A 182 -7.82 12.66 -0.03
N GLY A 183 -6.72 12.08 -0.51
CA GLY A 183 -6.58 11.67 -1.89
C GLY A 183 -6.15 12.82 -2.79
N VAL A 184 -5.69 12.48 -3.98
CA VAL A 184 -5.26 13.44 -5.01
C VAL A 184 -6.37 13.57 -6.04
N ASP A 185 -6.88 14.80 -6.22
CA ASP A 185 -7.81 15.16 -7.28
C ASP A 185 -7.11 16.11 -8.26
N ALA A 186 -7.01 15.72 -9.54
CA ALA A 186 -6.23 16.42 -10.53
C ALA A 186 -7.10 17.39 -11.36
N SER A 187 -6.75 18.66 -11.35
CA SER A 187 -7.35 19.69 -12.21
C SER A 187 -6.53 19.84 -13.48
N LYS A 188 -6.74 18.97 -14.46
CA LYS A 188 -5.96 18.91 -15.70
C LYS A 188 -6.14 20.15 -16.57
N LYS A 189 -5.02 20.67 -17.09
CA LYS A 189 -4.95 21.76 -18.07
C LYS A 189 -3.81 21.48 -19.04
N ILE A 190 -3.92 22.01 -20.25
CA ILE A 190 -2.85 21.91 -21.23
C ILE A 190 -1.80 22.96 -20.93
N PHE A 191 -0.54 22.55 -20.87
CA PHE A 191 0.65 23.42 -20.71
C PHE A 191 1.85 22.79 -21.42
N MET A 192 2.90 23.61 -21.64
CA MET A 192 4.14 23.17 -22.29
C MET A 192 5.09 22.59 -21.26
N TRP A 193 5.81 21.49 -21.61
CA TRP A 193 6.86 20.90 -20.77
C TRP A 193 7.88 21.94 -20.29
N SER A 194 8.27 22.86 -21.16
CA SER A 194 9.23 23.92 -20.83
C SER A 194 8.82 24.80 -19.65
N GLU A 195 7.52 24.97 -19.41
CA GLU A 195 7.02 25.71 -18.24
C GLU A 195 7.29 24.94 -16.94
N LEU A 196 6.96 23.64 -16.93
CA LEU A 196 7.23 22.76 -15.78
C LEU A 196 8.74 22.62 -15.55
N GLN A 197 9.52 22.42 -16.61
CA GLN A 197 10.98 22.31 -16.54
C GLN A 197 11.63 23.51 -15.86
N LYS A 198 11.19 24.73 -16.15
CA LYS A 198 11.70 25.95 -15.49
C LYS A 198 11.46 25.92 -13.98
N GLU A 199 10.29 25.47 -13.56
CA GLU A 199 9.95 25.36 -12.14
C GLU A 199 10.81 24.29 -11.45
N LEU A 200 11.04 23.15 -12.11
CA LEU A 200 11.90 22.09 -11.59
C LEU A 200 13.37 22.54 -11.46
N ILE A 201 13.91 23.25 -12.44
CA ILE A 201 15.27 23.82 -12.37
C ILE A 201 15.38 24.80 -11.21
N ASN A 202 14.38 25.67 -11.03
CA ASN A 202 14.35 26.58 -9.89
C ASN A 202 14.29 25.80 -8.56
N ALA A 203 13.44 24.78 -8.45
CA ALA A 203 13.30 23.98 -7.24
C ALA A 203 14.61 23.28 -6.85
N THR A 204 15.37 22.73 -7.82
CA THR A 204 16.69 22.11 -7.57
C THR A 204 17.72 23.13 -7.11
N SER A 205 17.70 24.37 -7.65
CA SER A 205 18.62 25.44 -7.26
C SER A 205 18.44 25.90 -5.80
N TYR A 206 17.21 25.77 -5.26
CA TYR A 206 16.94 26.10 -3.86
C TYR A 206 17.16 24.91 -2.90
N TYR A 207 17.33 23.69 -3.43
CA TYR A 207 17.63 22.53 -2.62
C TYR A 207 19.14 22.50 -2.32
N GLY A 208 19.51 22.56 -1.04
CA GLY A 208 20.93 22.63 -0.65
C GLY A 208 21.61 21.28 -0.84
N TYR A 209 22.62 21.21 -1.67
CA TYR A 209 23.53 20.10 -1.86
C TYR A 209 24.97 20.61 -1.99
N THR A 210 25.95 19.73 -1.76
CA THR A 210 27.39 20.10 -1.67
C THR A 210 28.18 19.59 -2.86
N LYS A 211 27.72 18.52 -3.51
CA LYS A 211 28.38 17.87 -4.65
C LYS A 211 28.07 18.56 -5.98
N GLU A 212 28.89 18.32 -6.97
CA GLU A 212 28.62 18.79 -8.34
C GLU A 212 27.62 17.85 -9.02
N ILE A 213 26.36 18.31 -9.22
CA ILE A 213 25.29 17.50 -9.80
C ILE A 213 24.89 18.04 -11.17
N LYS A 214 25.03 17.18 -12.20
CA LYS A 214 24.60 17.49 -13.56
C LYS A 214 23.16 17.08 -13.78
N PHE A 215 22.27 18.07 -14.02
CA PHE A 215 20.86 17.82 -14.37
C PHE A 215 20.69 17.83 -15.88
N ILE A 216 20.00 16.80 -16.40
CA ILE A 216 19.68 16.65 -17.83
C ILE A 216 18.17 16.49 -17.94
N PHE A 217 17.55 17.35 -18.75
CA PHE A 217 16.12 17.37 -19.02
C PHE A 217 15.85 17.13 -20.51
N PRO A 218 14.63 16.71 -20.89
CA PRO A 218 14.23 16.61 -22.29
C PRO A 218 14.47 17.94 -23.04
N HIS A 219 15.13 17.86 -24.19
CA HIS A 219 15.38 19.02 -25.04
C HIS A 219 14.17 19.42 -25.88
N GLN A 220 13.30 18.46 -26.19
CA GLN A 220 12.09 18.68 -26.97
C GLN A 220 11.01 19.30 -26.09
N ASP A 221 10.34 20.32 -26.59
CA ASP A 221 9.15 20.85 -25.94
C ASP A 221 7.89 20.15 -26.49
N PHE A 222 6.92 19.89 -25.61
CA PHE A 222 5.69 19.17 -25.92
C PHE A 222 4.56 19.60 -24.99
N GLU A 223 3.32 19.43 -25.47
CA GLU A 223 2.13 19.69 -24.67
C GLU A 223 1.83 18.51 -23.72
N ILE A 224 1.36 18.85 -22.51
CA ILE A 224 0.90 17.89 -21.50
C ILE A 224 -0.47 18.36 -21.01
N ASN A 225 -1.45 17.46 -20.99
CA ASN A 225 -2.75 17.67 -20.37
C ASN A 225 -2.76 17.09 -18.95
N ALA A 226 -2.39 17.88 -17.96
CA ALA A 226 -2.22 17.44 -16.58
C ALA A 226 -2.44 18.58 -15.59
N ASP A 227 -2.44 18.27 -14.30
CA ASP A 227 -2.34 19.26 -13.23
C ASP A 227 -0.87 19.61 -13.00
N LYS A 228 -0.49 20.82 -13.43
CA LYS A 228 0.91 21.28 -13.41
C LYS A 228 1.51 21.32 -12.00
N ASP A 229 0.74 21.77 -11.00
CA ASP A 229 1.21 21.88 -9.61
C ASP A 229 1.44 20.49 -8.99
N LEU A 230 0.61 19.51 -9.36
CA LEU A 230 0.77 18.12 -8.95
C LEU A 230 2.00 17.49 -9.62
N LEU A 231 2.21 17.73 -10.92
CA LEU A 231 3.39 17.22 -11.62
C LEU A 231 4.67 17.86 -11.09
N GLU A 232 4.68 19.18 -10.81
CA GLU A 232 5.81 19.85 -10.17
C GLU A 232 6.16 19.17 -8.84
N MET A 233 5.16 18.90 -8.00
CA MET A 233 5.37 18.21 -6.73
C MET A 233 5.93 16.80 -6.93
N MET A 234 5.40 16.04 -7.87
CA MET A 234 5.84 14.68 -8.17
C MET A 234 7.28 14.65 -8.66
N PHE A 235 7.62 15.44 -9.68
CA PHE A 235 8.99 15.49 -10.21
C PHE A 235 9.97 16.09 -9.19
N SER A 236 9.57 17.09 -8.41
CA SER A 236 10.39 17.61 -7.32
C SER A 236 10.72 16.55 -6.27
N ASN A 237 9.79 15.65 -5.96
CA ASN A 237 10.06 14.52 -5.07
C ASN A 237 11.12 13.57 -5.64
N PHE A 238 11.07 13.26 -6.94
CA PHE A 238 12.10 12.43 -7.59
C PHE A 238 13.45 13.13 -7.62
N LEU A 239 13.48 14.41 -8.00
CA LEU A 239 14.72 15.18 -8.07
C LEU A 239 15.38 15.34 -6.69
N THR A 240 14.61 15.64 -5.64
CA THR A 240 15.16 15.72 -4.28
C THR A 240 15.60 14.36 -3.75
N ASN A 241 14.91 13.28 -4.11
CA ASN A 241 15.35 11.93 -3.78
C ASN A 241 16.66 11.55 -4.49
N ALA A 242 16.81 11.96 -5.75
CA ALA A 242 18.01 11.77 -6.54
C ALA A 242 19.21 12.54 -5.93
N ILE A 243 19.01 13.82 -5.59
CA ILE A 243 20.04 14.66 -4.94
C ILE A 243 20.48 14.01 -3.62
N ASP A 244 19.53 13.62 -2.76
CA ASP A 244 19.86 12.98 -1.49
C ASP A 244 20.63 11.67 -1.67
N ALA A 245 20.32 10.88 -2.70
CA ALA A 245 21.01 9.63 -2.99
C ALA A 245 22.45 9.88 -3.48
N ILE A 246 22.65 10.92 -4.27
CA ILE A 246 23.98 11.34 -4.73
C ILE A 246 24.80 11.91 -3.56
N GLU A 247 24.21 12.71 -2.68
CA GLU A 247 24.90 13.24 -1.49
C GLU A 247 25.37 12.13 -0.53
N LEU A 248 24.70 10.97 -0.52
CA LEU A 248 25.05 9.79 0.29
C LEU A 248 26.07 8.88 -0.38
N ASP A 249 26.35 9.03 -1.68
CA ASP A 249 27.32 8.24 -2.41
C ASP A 249 28.76 8.66 -2.02
N ASP A 250 29.74 7.82 -2.32
CA ASP A 250 31.17 8.11 -2.07
C ASP A 250 31.79 9.00 -3.18
N GLU A 251 31.16 9.09 -4.37
CA GLU A 251 31.63 9.89 -5.50
C GLU A 251 31.41 11.40 -5.26
N ASP A 252 32.33 12.24 -5.75
CA ASP A 252 32.30 13.70 -5.56
C ASP A 252 31.32 14.42 -6.50
N ASP A 253 30.91 13.78 -7.59
CA ASP A 253 29.97 14.31 -8.57
C ASP A 253 28.78 13.36 -8.78
N GLY A 254 27.76 13.86 -9.47
CA GLY A 254 26.59 13.05 -9.75
C GLY A 254 25.80 13.51 -10.98
N LYS A 255 24.91 12.64 -11.43
CA LYS A 255 24.04 12.89 -12.57
C LYS A 255 22.61 12.57 -12.25
N VAL A 256 21.69 13.48 -12.61
CA VAL A 256 20.25 13.25 -12.62
C VAL A 256 19.74 13.50 -14.03
N GLU A 257 19.02 12.55 -14.59
CA GLU A 257 18.50 12.64 -15.95
C GLU A 257 17.00 12.34 -15.97
N ILE A 258 16.22 13.23 -16.58
CA ILE A 258 14.82 12.98 -16.95
C ILE A 258 14.80 12.81 -18.47
N SER A 259 14.43 11.63 -18.94
CA SER A 259 14.14 11.39 -20.36
C SER A 259 12.64 11.32 -20.60
N TYR A 260 12.22 11.52 -21.84
CA TYR A 260 10.83 11.54 -22.26
C TYR A 260 10.63 10.75 -23.54
N GLU A 261 9.56 9.96 -23.54
CA GLU A 261 9.06 9.22 -24.70
C GLU A 261 7.53 9.36 -24.74
N ASN A 262 6.95 9.23 -25.93
CA ASN A 262 5.50 9.22 -26.15
C ASN A 262 5.17 7.99 -27.00
N ASP A 263 4.33 7.09 -26.48
CA ASP A 263 3.91 5.88 -27.20
C ASP A 263 2.55 6.01 -27.88
N GLY A 264 1.96 7.20 -27.87
CA GLY A 264 0.63 7.51 -28.44
C GLY A 264 -0.52 7.30 -27.45
N SER A 265 -0.29 6.65 -26.31
CA SER A 265 -1.27 6.47 -25.23
C SER A 265 -0.83 7.13 -23.94
N PHE A 266 0.49 7.20 -23.72
CA PHE A 266 1.09 7.73 -22.51
C PHE A 266 2.26 8.67 -22.81
N HIS A 267 2.38 9.72 -21.99
CA HIS A 267 3.62 10.41 -21.77
C HIS A 267 4.47 9.56 -20.80
N ILE A 268 5.63 9.10 -21.21
CA ILE A 268 6.53 8.24 -20.43
C ILE A 268 7.76 9.04 -20.06
N PHE A 269 7.96 9.23 -18.76
CA PHE A 269 9.14 9.87 -18.21
C PHE A 269 9.97 8.84 -17.47
N LYS A 270 11.29 8.87 -17.67
CA LYS A 270 12.22 8.03 -16.90
C LYS A 270 13.18 8.95 -16.14
N VAL A 271 13.19 8.80 -14.83
CA VAL A 271 14.05 9.55 -13.92
C VAL A 271 15.16 8.62 -13.47
N TYR A 272 16.37 8.94 -13.85
CA TYR A 272 17.61 8.27 -13.47
C TYR A 272 18.45 9.15 -12.55
N ASP A 273 19.10 8.55 -11.57
CA ASP A 273 20.18 9.17 -10.79
C ASP A 273 21.34 8.20 -10.57
N SER A 274 22.55 8.76 -10.45
CA SER A 274 23.80 8.02 -10.24
C SER A 274 24.09 7.72 -8.76
N GLY A 275 23.23 8.15 -7.83
CA GLY A 275 23.48 7.97 -6.39
C GLY A 275 23.28 6.54 -5.91
N VAL A 276 23.41 6.32 -4.60
CA VAL A 276 23.31 5.01 -3.95
C VAL A 276 22.08 4.21 -4.40
N GLU A 277 22.25 2.90 -4.52
CA GLU A 277 21.17 2.00 -4.88
C GLU A 277 20.10 1.88 -3.79
N ILE A 278 18.97 1.27 -4.14
CA ILE A 278 17.86 1.04 -3.24
C ILE A 278 17.94 -0.40 -2.70
N ASP A 279 18.14 -0.53 -1.40
CA ASP A 279 18.32 -1.83 -0.74
C ASP A 279 17.07 -2.72 -0.81
N ASP A 280 15.87 -2.18 -0.51
CA ASP A 280 14.61 -2.91 -0.57
C ASP A 280 13.56 -2.22 -1.43
N PRO A 281 13.43 -2.63 -2.70
CA PRO A 281 12.42 -2.07 -3.61
C PRO A 281 10.96 -2.33 -3.20
N LYS A 282 10.70 -3.34 -2.36
CA LYS A 282 9.32 -3.74 -1.99
C LYS A 282 8.64 -2.72 -1.10
N GLU A 283 9.43 -2.03 -0.27
CA GLU A 283 8.91 -1.06 0.70
C GLU A 283 8.91 0.40 0.20
N LEU A 284 9.42 0.65 -1.01
CA LEU A 284 9.60 1.99 -1.59
C LEU A 284 8.33 2.86 -1.60
N PHE A 285 7.20 2.24 -1.82
CA PHE A 285 5.91 2.90 -1.90
C PHE A 285 5.03 2.65 -0.67
N GLU A 286 5.64 2.24 0.45
CA GLU A 286 4.93 2.16 1.72
C GLU A 286 4.98 3.51 2.46
N ALA A 287 3.80 3.96 2.91
CA ALA A 287 3.70 5.24 3.61
C ALA A 287 4.47 5.23 4.93
N PHE A 288 5.14 6.35 5.21
CA PHE A 288 5.95 6.58 6.42
C PHE A 288 7.19 5.69 6.55
N LYS A 289 7.54 4.91 5.52
CA LYS A 289 8.82 4.23 5.46
C LYS A 289 9.84 5.10 4.74
N SER A 290 10.95 5.34 5.40
CA SER A 290 12.08 6.12 4.86
C SER A 290 13.38 5.62 5.49
N THR A 291 14.36 5.33 4.67
CA THR A 291 15.74 5.07 5.11
C THR A 291 16.47 6.37 5.44
N LYS A 292 15.90 7.53 5.09
CA LYS A 292 16.50 8.85 5.30
C LYS A 292 16.15 9.41 6.66
N VAL A 293 17.15 9.88 7.41
CA VAL A 293 16.98 10.57 8.71
C VAL A 293 16.05 11.79 8.62
N LYS A 294 16.00 12.44 7.46
CA LYS A 294 15.21 13.66 7.21
C LYS A 294 13.99 13.41 6.31
N GLY A 295 13.70 12.17 5.90
CA GLY A 295 12.56 11.82 5.05
C GLY A 295 11.29 11.57 5.86
N ASN A 296 10.12 11.97 5.33
CA ASN A 296 8.81 11.68 5.93
C ASN A 296 8.16 10.40 5.39
N GLY A 297 8.78 9.73 4.40
CA GLY A 297 8.27 8.49 3.79
C GLY A 297 6.97 8.66 3.01
N LEU A 298 6.57 9.89 2.65
CA LEU A 298 5.34 10.17 1.90
C LEU A 298 5.58 10.54 0.43
N GLY A 299 6.81 10.95 0.07
CA GLY A 299 7.09 11.49 -1.26
C GLY A 299 6.75 10.53 -2.40
N LEU A 300 7.29 9.30 -2.38
CA LEU A 300 7.05 8.31 -3.45
C LEU A 300 5.61 7.79 -3.45
N VAL A 301 4.99 7.63 -2.28
CA VAL A 301 3.58 7.24 -2.17
C VAL A 301 2.68 8.29 -2.81
N LEU A 302 2.93 9.58 -2.51
CA LEU A 302 2.20 10.68 -3.10
C LEU A 302 2.46 10.79 -4.60
N SER A 303 3.70 10.57 -5.05
CA SER A 303 4.03 10.54 -6.49
C SER A 303 3.23 9.47 -7.23
N ARG A 304 3.05 8.28 -6.63
CA ARG A 304 2.18 7.23 -7.18
C ARG A 304 0.72 7.69 -7.24
N GLN A 305 0.16 8.27 -6.17
CA GLN A 305 -1.21 8.78 -6.17
C GLN A 305 -1.43 9.89 -7.21
N ILE A 306 -0.44 10.77 -7.41
CA ILE A 306 -0.48 11.80 -8.46
C ILE A 306 -0.53 11.16 -9.85
N ALA A 307 0.31 10.16 -10.13
CA ALA A 307 0.28 9.46 -11.40
C ALA A 307 -1.06 8.74 -11.61
N GLU A 308 -1.59 8.05 -10.60
CA GLU A 308 -2.90 7.39 -10.62
C GLU A 308 -4.05 8.39 -10.89
N ALA A 309 -4.01 9.60 -10.30
CA ALA A 309 -4.98 10.67 -10.56
C ALA A 309 -4.91 11.18 -12.03
N HIS A 310 -3.78 10.95 -12.70
CA HIS A 310 -3.58 11.21 -14.13
C HIS A 310 -3.81 9.95 -15.00
N SER A 311 -4.43 8.90 -14.45
CA SER A 311 -4.66 7.60 -15.14
C SER A 311 -3.35 6.94 -15.58
N GLY A 312 -2.31 7.10 -14.79
CA GLY A 312 -0.96 6.61 -15.04
C GLY A 312 -0.42 5.72 -13.93
N SER A 313 0.89 5.50 -13.96
CA SER A 313 1.61 4.68 -12.97
C SER A 313 3.01 5.22 -12.69
N VAL A 314 3.58 4.77 -11.57
CA VAL A 314 4.98 4.97 -11.20
C VAL A 314 5.56 3.63 -10.80
N GLU A 315 6.66 3.24 -11.44
CA GLU A 315 7.35 1.99 -11.19
C GLU A 315 8.87 2.19 -11.11
N LEU A 316 9.55 1.39 -10.29
CA LEU A 316 11.00 1.26 -10.33
C LEU A 316 11.35 0.14 -11.31
N LEU A 317 12.06 0.45 -12.38
CA LEU A 317 12.51 -0.55 -13.34
C LEU A 317 13.62 -1.41 -12.71
N LYS A 318 13.50 -2.72 -12.86
CA LYS A 318 14.48 -3.71 -12.38
C LYS A 318 15.60 -3.88 -13.42
N ASP A 319 16.30 -2.81 -13.73
CA ASP A 319 17.44 -2.85 -14.64
C ASP A 319 18.76 -2.65 -13.86
N LYS A 320 19.90 -2.68 -14.59
CA LYS A 320 21.22 -2.43 -14.00
C LYS A 320 21.39 -1.01 -13.42
N GLN A 321 20.42 -0.15 -13.63
CA GLN A 321 20.40 1.25 -13.18
C GLN A 321 19.12 1.55 -12.42
N LYS A 322 19.20 2.43 -11.45
CA LYS A 322 18.05 2.93 -10.69
C LYS A 322 17.24 3.91 -11.55
N ILE A 323 16.16 3.43 -12.15
CA ILE A 323 15.29 4.21 -13.04
C ILE A 323 13.86 4.14 -12.52
N PHE A 324 13.28 5.30 -12.23
CA PHE A 324 11.83 5.42 -12.01
C PHE A 324 11.13 5.73 -13.33
N GLU A 325 10.23 4.87 -13.75
CA GLU A 325 9.35 5.11 -14.89
C GLU A 325 8.02 5.68 -14.42
N ILE A 326 7.61 6.79 -15.02
CA ILE A 326 6.38 7.52 -14.75
C ILE A 326 5.58 7.54 -16.04
N LYS A 327 4.39 6.96 -16.03
CA LYS A 327 3.43 7.01 -17.15
C LYS A 327 2.28 7.93 -16.80
N LEU A 328 1.87 8.79 -17.70
CA LEU A 328 0.71 9.67 -17.58
C LEU A 328 -0.13 9.53 -18.85
N ALA A 329 -1.44 9.27 -18.73
CA ALA A 329 -2.32 9.16 -19.89
C ALA A 329 -2.42 10.50 -20.64
N ILE A 330 -2.43 10.42 -21.97
CA ILE A 330 -2.54 11.57 -22.88
C ILE A 330 -3.96 12.14 -22.90
#